data_32305a1ed2d0b0115b19e0e1a1b459fb
#
_entry.id   32305a1ed2d0b0115b19e0e1a1b459fb
#
_cell.length_a   1.000
_cell.length_b   1.000
_cell.length_c   1.000
_cell.angle_alpha   90.00
_cell.angle_beta   90.00
_cell.angle_gamma   90.00
#
_symmetry.space_group_name_H-M   'P 1'
#
loop_
_entity.id
_entity.type
_entity.pdbx_description
1 polymer ?
#
loop_
_entity_poly.entity_id
_entity_poly.type
_entity_poly.pdbx_seq_one_letter_code
_entity_poly.pdbx_strand_id
1 'polypeptide(L)'
;GDIGRTXXIRYGPRPIDLDILLYGDSRISTETLTVPHERIRERQFVLAPLVDLLGSSADDPMEKSWHSLSKCSGGFFDVWNELGGESLIGTQGIKRVMAVGNRLLDWSERTLVMGVLNLTPDSFSDGGKFQEVEAAVAQAKLLISQGADIIDIGAQSTRPSATRLSANEELERLVPVLDAITKIPEMEGKLISVDTFYGQVAAEAVKRGATMINDVSGGQLDPSILEVVAELGVPYVTMHMRGDPSTMQSEQNLQYDDVCKEVASELYARLREAELSGIPLWRIVLDPGIGFSKKSKHNLEIINGLGSIRKEMGKVSLGASHVPILLGLSRKRFLGEICNRADPVERDAATVAANAAGIMNGANILRVHNVRCGVDTAKVSDALRMVK
;
A
#
# COMPACT_ATOMS: atom_id res chain seq x y z
N GLY A 1 20.96 -18.76 25.28
CA GLY A 1 20.45 -20.07 25.45
C GLY A 1 18.94 -20.20 25.54
N ASP A 2 18.22 -19.08 25.51
CA ASP A 2 16.79 -19.09 25.84
C ASP A 2 15.89 -19.31 24.63
N ILE A 3 16.46 -19.59 23.45
CA ILE A 3 15.66 -19.81 22.24
C ILE A 3 15.75 -21.28 21.82
N GLY A 4 15.66 -22.19 22.80
CA GLY A 4 15.53 -23.63 22.54
C GLY A 4 16.79 -24.33 22.07
N ARG A 5 17.97 -23.77 22.26
CA ARG A 5 19.23 -24.39 21.85
C ARG A 5 19.62 -25.42 22.90
N THR A 6 19.80 -26.70 22.50
CA THR A 6 20.30 -27.73 23.37
C THR A 6 21.66 -28.14 22.86
N UNK A 7 22.54 -28.53 23.82
CA UNK A 7 23.80 -28.90 23.66
C UNK A 7 24.40 -28.58 22.40
N UNK A 8 25.08 -28.41 22.70
CA UNK A 8 25.61 -28.09 21.87
C UNK A 8 26.31 -28.95 21.04
N ILE A 9 25.76 -29.68 20.16
CA ILE A 9 26.52 -30.33 19.07
C ILE A 9 26.92 -29.28 18.07
N ARG A 10 28.21 -29.11 17.81
CA ARG A 10 28.72 -28.17 16.80
C ARG A 10 28.10 -28.54 15.45
N TYR A 11 27.47 -27.56 14.79
CA TYR A 11 26.77 -27.70 13.52
C TYR A 11 25.49 -28.55 13.60
N GLY A 12 24.99 -28.82 14.81
CA GLY A 12 23.73 -29.49 14.97
C GLY A 12 22.53 -28.60 14.66
N PRO A 13 21.33 -29.17 14.53
CA PRO A 13 20.14 -28.38 14.21
C PRO A 13 19.84 -27.37 15.30
N ARG A 14 19.38 -26.18 14.90
CA ARG A 14 19.03 -25.09 15.79
C ARG A 14 17.70 -24.50 15.39
N PRO A 15 16.88 -24.07 16.35
CA PRO A 15 15.63 -23.37 15.99
C PRO A 15 15.90 -22.06 15.31
N ILE A 16 17.00 -21.36 15.68
CA ILE A 16 17.33 -20.06 15.09
C ILE A 16 18.82 -19.83 15.24
N ASP A 17 19.40 -19.12 14.31
CA ASP A 17 20.77 -18.69 14.37
C ASP A 17 20.78 -17.16 14.21
N LEU A 18 21.54 -16.47 15.05
CA LEU A 18 21.60 -15.01 15.05
C LEU A 18 23.00 -14.56 14.72
N ASP A 19 23.14 -13.79 13.67
CA ASP A 19 24.41 -13.18 13.29
C ASP A 19 24.39 -11.70 13.66
N ILE A 20 25.48 -11.21 14.24
CA ILE A 20 25.65 -9.79 14.50
C ILE A 20 26.25 -9.17 13.23
N LEU A 21 25.49 -8.27 12.60
CA LEU A 21 25.93 -7.65 11.36
C LEU A 21 26.75 -6.41 11.63
N LEU A 22 26.25 -5.53 12.49
CA LEU A 22 26.88 -4.26 12.83
C LEU A 22 26.72 -4.01 14.32
N TYR A 23 27.64 -3.23 14.89
CA TYR A 23 27.54 -2.82 16.30
C TYR A 23 27.98 -1.36 16.37
N GLY A 24 27.04 -0.46 16.17
CA GLY A 24 27.35 0.95 16.06
C GLY A 24 28.39 1.17 14.96
N ASP A 25 29.40 1.96 15.27
CA ASP A 25 30.54 2.16 14.36
C ASP A 25 31.78 1.40 14.81
N SER A 26 31.57 0.34 15.61
CA SER A 26 32.69 -0.46 16.13
C SER A 26 33.17 -1.47 15.09
N ARG A 27 34.43 -1.70 15.08
CA ARG A 27 35.07 -2.76 14.30
C ARG A 27 35.64 -3.77 15.31
N ILE A 28 35.19 -5.02 15.19
CA ILE A 28 35.59 -6.08 16.13
C ILE A 28 36.14 -7.24 15.30
N SER A 29 37.30 -7.74 15.72
CA SER A 29 37.92 -8.89 15.08
C SER A 29 38.57 -9.77 16.14
N THR A 30 37.92 -10.88 16.47
CA THR A 30 38.41 -11.86 17.39
C THR A 30 38.31 -13.27 16.75
N GLU A 31 38.73 -14.26 17.50
CA GLU A 31 38.63 -15.63 17.01
C GLU A 31 37.19 -16.06 16.79
N THR A 32 36.23 -15.46 17.51
CA THR A 32 34.86 -15.90 17.50
C THR A 32 33.88 -14.89 16.94
N LEU A 33 34.31 -13.66 16.66
CA LEU A 33 33.40 -12.59 16.25
C LEU A 33 34.09 -11.59 15.34
N THR A 34 33.48 -11.34 14.20
CA THR A 34 33.91 -10.30 13.27
C THR A 34 32.73 -9.35 13.03
N VAL A 35 32.92 -8.06 13.31
CA VAL A 35 31.91 -7.01 13.09
C VAL A 35 32.60 -5.85 12.38
N PRO A 36 32.10 -5.34 11.29
CA PRO A 36 30.89 -5.78 10.54
C PRO A 36 31.04 -7.22 10.05
N HIS A 37 29.93 -7.89 9.92
CA HIS A 37 29.94 -9.29 9.49
C HIS A 37 30.63 -9.41 8.13
N GLU A 38 31.53 -10.36 8.01
CA GLU A 38 32.41 -10.42 6.84
C GLU A 38 31.69 -10.79 5.55
N ARG A 39 30.51 -11.38 5.64
CA ARG A 39 29.78 -11.85 4.46
C ARG A 39 28.57 -10.99 4.07
N ILE A 40 28.44 -9.78 4.64
CA ILE A 40 27.34 -8.91 4.29
C ILE A 40 27.30 -8.65 2.78
N ARG A 41 28.45 -8.42 2.17
CA ARG A 41 28.53 -8.02 0.78
C ARG A 41 28.13 -9.11 -0.20
N GLU A 42 28.09 -10.36 0.22
CA GLU A 42 27.77 -11.48 -0.69
C GLU A 42 26.39 -12.07 -0.48
N ARG A 43 25.61 -11.58 0.52
CA ARG A 43 24.35 -12.22 0.87
C ARG A 43 23.16 -11.33 0.54
N GLN A 44 22.46 -11.66 -0.55
CA GLN A 44 21.29 -10.90 -0.95
C GLN A 44 20.23 -10.87 0.15
N PHE A 45 20.07 -12.00 0.86
CA PHE A 45 19.03 -12.09 1.89
C PHE A 45 19.36 -11.23 3.12
N VAL A 46 20.59 -10.76 3.24
CA VAL A 46 20.98 -9.80 4.27
C VAL A 46 20.82 -8.37 3.73
N LEU A 47 21.29 -8.13 2.51
CA LEU A 47 21.29 -6.79 1.94
C LEU A 47 19.89 -6.26 1.63
N ALA A 48 18.98 -7.12 1.17
CA ALA A 48 17.64 -6.67 0.82
C ALA A 48 16.94 -6.00 2.03
N PRO A 49 16.84 -6.66 3.19
CA PRO A 49 16.23 -5.97 4.33
C PRO A 49 17.05 -4.82 4.88
N LEU A 50 18.40 -4.87 4.77
CA LEU A 50 19.20 -3.72 5.20
C LEU A 50 18.88 -2.48 4.36
N VAL A 51 18.76 -2.64 3.07
CA VAL A 51 18.41 -1.53 2.18
C VAL A 51 17.05 -0.96 2.53
N ASP A 52 16.08 -1.82 2.85
CA ASP A 52 14.76 -1.35 3.29
C ASP A 52 14.85 -0.55 4.58
N LEU A 53 15.63 -1.03 5.54
CA LEU A 53 15.76 -0.37 6.83
C LEU A 53 16.43 1.00 6.71
N LEU A 54 17.38 1.11 5.80
CA LEU A 54 18.16 2.35 5.65
C LEU A 54 17.37 3.45 4.95
N GLY A 55 16.31 3.12 4.25
CA GLY A 55 15.52 4.12 3.55
C GLY A 55 16.27 4.82 2.44
N SER A 56 17.45 4.38 2.14
CA SER A 56 18.27 4.81 1.01
C SER A 56 18.72 6.27 1.05
N SER A 57 18.89 6.82 2.23
CA SER A 57 19.49 8.15 2.38
C SER A 57 20.98 8.02 2.67
N ALA A 58 21.80 8.74 1.93
CA ALA A 58 23.24 8.75 2.17
C ALA A 58 23.58 9.32 3.54
N ASP A 59 22.65 10.03 4.14
CA ASP A 59 22.87 10.61 5.49
C ASP A 59 22.43 9.68 6.60
N ASP A 60 21.91 8.49 6.29
CA ASP A 60 21.50 7.53 7.30
C ASP A 60 22.70 7.15 8.17
N PRO A 61 22.58 7.18 9.50
CA PRO A 61 23.73 6.85 10.37
C PRO A 61 24.27 5.44 10.14
N MET A 62 23.42 4.48 9.83
CA MET A 62 23.86 3.10 9.57
C MET A 62 24.64 3.02 8.27
N GLU A 63 24.23 3.77 7.25
CA GLU A 63 24.96 3.82 5.98
C GLU A 63 26.34 4.46 6.18
N LYS A 64 26.41 5.52 6.97
CA LYS A 64 27.68 6.15 7.29
C LYS A 64 28.60 5.20 8.05
N SER A 65 28.06 4.44 9.01
CA SER A 65 28.83 3.45 9.74
C SER A 65 29.43 2.41 8.80
N TRP A 66 28.61 1.93 7.85
CA TRP A 66 29.08 0.95 6.87
C TRP A 66 30.23 1.51 6.03
N HIS A 67 30.07 2.73 5.52
CA HIS A 67 31.14 3.36 4.74
C HIS A 67 32.43 3.47 5.55
N SER A 68 32.29 3.89 6.80
CA SER A 68 33.44 4.06 7.69
C SER A 68 34.16 2.75 7.97
N LEU A 69 33.40 1.66 8.09
CA LEU A 69 33.95 0.38 8.54
C LEU A 69 34.40 -0.53 7.41
N SER A 70 33.74 -0.46 6.26
CA SER A 70 33.91 -1.46 5.21
C SER A 70 35.12 -1.21 4.33
N LYS A 71 35.65 0.00 4.30
CA LYS A 71 36.71 0.42 3.38
C LYS A 71 36.32 0.26 1.92
N CYS A 72 35.02 0.19 1.65
CA CYS A 72 34.51 0.05 0.30
C CYS A 72 34.05 1.39 -0.22
N SER A 73 34.05 1.57 -1.52
CA SER A 73 33.68 2.83 -2.12
C SER A 73 32.18 3.08 -2.17
N GLY A 74 31.36 2.10 -1.86
CA GLY A 74 29.90 2.24 -1.90
C GLY A 74 29.24 1.78 -0.62
N GLY A 75 28.03 2.28 -0.38
CA GLY A 75 27.25 1.86 0.76
C GLY A 75 26.50 0.55 0.46
N PHE A 76 25.60 0.19 1.37
CA PHE A 76 24.80 -1.03 1.22
C PHE A 76 24.00 -1.03 -0.07
N PHE A 77 23.47 0.12 -0.45
CA PHE A 77 22.66 0.21 -1.65
C PHE A 77 23.49 -0.07 -2.93
N ASP A 78 24.71 0.44 -2.97
CA ASP A 78 25.60 0.18 -4.10
C ASP A 78 25.93 -1.31 -4.18
N VAL A 79 26.20 -1.94 -3.04
CA VAL A 79 26.51 -3.37 -3.02
C VAL A 79 25.28 -4.18 -3.47
N TRP A 80 24.08 -3.78 -3.00
CA TRP A 80 22.84 -4.42 -3.42
C TRP A 80 22.69 -4.37 -4.94
N ASN A 81 22.93 -3.20 -5.52
CA ASN A 81 22.83 -3.05 -6.97
C ASN A 81 23.87 -3.88 -7.72
N GLU A 82 25.07 -4.01 -7.17
CA GLU A 82 26.11 -4.84 -7.78
C GLU A 82 25.71 -6.31 -7.82
N LEU A 83 24.95 -6.77 -6.83
CA LEU A 83 24.49 -8.15 -6.78
C LEU A 83 23.29 -8.41 -7.67
N GLY A 84 22.67 -7.37 -8.21
CA GLY A 84 21.51 -7.50 -9.08
C GLY A 84 20.37 -6.57 -8.74
N GLY A 85 20.34 -6.04 -7.52
CA GLY A 85 19.36 -5.04 -7.11
C GLY A 85 17.93 -5.53 -7.27
N GLU A 86 17.08 -4.68 -7.82
CA GLU A 86 15.66 -4.99 -7.97
C GLU A 86 15.39 -6.21 -8.85
N SER A 87 16.34 -6.58 -9.71
CA SER A 87 16.15 -7.78 -10.53
C SER A 87 16.15 -9.06 -9.70
N LEU A 88 16.65 -8.99 -8.45
CA LEU A 88 16.64 -10.15 -7.56
C LEU A 88 15.26 -10.38 -6.91
N ILE A 89 14.41 -9.36 -6.89
CA ILE A 89 13.07 -9.52 -6.30
C ILE A 89 12.29 -10.55 -7.12
N GLY A 90 11.73 -11.55 -6.41
CA GLY A 90 11.05 -12.66 -7.05
C GLY A 90 11.95 -13.85 -7.33
N THR A 91 13.23 -13.75 -6.97
CA THR A 91 14.18 -14.85 -7.14
C THR A 91 14.74 -15.26 -5.78
N GLN A 92 15.12 -16.53 -5.67
CA GLN A 92 15.82 -17.06 -4.50
C GLN A 92 15.12 -16.73 -3.17
N GLY A 93 13.79 -16.65 -3.22
CA GLY A 93 13.02 -16.38 -2.01
C GLY A 93 12.98 -14.93 -1.57
N ILE A 94 13.55 -14.01 -2.33
CA ILE A 94 13.52 -12.59 -2.00
C ILE A 94 12.23 -11.99 -2.56
N LYS A 95 11.42 -11.42 -1.68
CA LYS A 95 10.10 -10.89 -2.05
C LYS A 95 9.85 -9.57 -1.36
N ARG A 96 9.04 -8.71 -1.98
CA ARG A 96 8.55 -7.52 -1.30
C ARG A 96 7.23 -7.86 -0.64
N VAL A 97 7.20 -7.73 0.68
CA VAL A 97 6.04 -8.14 1.46
C VAL A 97 5.60 -7.01 2.39
N MET A 98 4.37 -7.11 2.84
CA MET A 98 3.79 -6.17 3.79
C MET A 98 3.23 -6.99 4.95
N ALA A 99 3.58 -6.62 6.17
CA ALA A 99 3.06 -7.31 7.34
C ALA A 99 1.61 -6.89 7.59
N VAL A 100 0.70 -7.84 7.62
CA VAL A 100 -0.73 -7.58 7.84
C VAL A 100 -1.21 -8.62 8.86
N GLY A 101 -1.54 -8.14 10.07
CA GLY A 101 -1.87 -9.06 11.15
C GLY A 101 -0.68 -9.95 11.44
N ASN A 102 -0.91 -11.25 11.44
CA ASN A 102 0.18 -12.22 11.68
C ASN A 102 0.68 -12.87 10.40
N ARG A 103 0.42 -12.23 9.24
CA ARG A 103 0.80 -12.77 7.93
C ARG A 103 1.67 -11.77 7.19
N LEU A 104 2.38 -12.29 6.19
CA LEU A 104 3.12 -11.47 5.24
C LEU A 104 2.39 -11.50 3.90
N LEU A 105 1.97 -10.35 3.43
CA LEU A 105 1.28 -10.23 2.15
C LEU A 105 2.32 -9.97 1.07
N ASP A 106 2.46 -10.91 0.13
CA ASP A 106 3.40 -10.75 -0.97
C ASP A 106 2.71 -9.97 -2.09
N TRP A 107 2.97 -8.67 -2.14
CA TRP A 107 2.36 -7.81 -3.15
C TRP A 107 3.22 -7.68 -4.41
N SER A 108 4.43 -8.22 -4.38
CA SER A 108 5.33 -8.11 -5.54
C SER A 108 5.18 -9.28 -6.50
N GLU A 109 4.58 -10.38 -6.07
CA GLU A 109 4.47 -11.57 -6.90
C GLU A 109 3.39 -11.43 -7.96
N ARG A 110 2.27 -10.84 -7.58
CA ARG A 110 1.16 -10.63 -8.51
C ARG A 110 0.38 -9.39 -8.12
N THR A 111 -0.41 -8.88 -9.05
CA THR A 111 -1.30 -7.75 -8.77
C THR A 111 -2.43 -8.20 -7.85
N LEU A 112 -2.70 -7.41 -6.82
CA LEU A 112 -3.77 -7.68 -5.87
C LEU A 112 -5.04 -6.93 -6.29
N VAL A 113 -6.19 -7.48 -5.92
CA VAL A 113 -7.49 -6.86 -6.26
C VAL A 113 -8.24 -6.52 -4.99
N MET A 114 -8.60 -5.25 -4.86
CA MET A 114 -9.37 -4.70 -3.75
C MET A 114 -10.78 -4.40 -4.26
N GLY A 115 -11.78 -5.07 -3.70
CA GLY A 115 -13.16 -4.85 -4.08
C GLY A 115 -13.81 -3.78 -3.24
N VAL A 116 -14.58 -2.91 -3.88
CA VAL A 116 -15.25 -1.79 -3.22
C VAL A 116 -16.57 -2.26 -2.60
N LEU A 117 -16.75 -1.96 -1.32
CA LEU A 117 -18.01 -2.21 -0.63
C LEU A 117 -18.47 -0.91 0.02
N ASN A 118 -19.37 -0.20 -0.62
CA ASN A 118 -19.85 1.10 -0.15
C ASN A 118 -21.09 0.94 0.71
N LEU A 119 -21.11 1.59 1.86
CA LEU A 119 -22.23 1.58 2.80
C LEU A 119 -22.91 2.94 2.82
N THR A 120 -23.19 3.49 1.65
CA THR A 120 -23.88 4.79 1.59
C THR A 120 -25.39 4.58 1.68
N PRO A 121 -26.13 5.58 2.15
CA PRO A 121 -27.60 5.40 2.26
C PRO A 121 -28.26 5.07 0.94
N ASP A 122 -27.74 5.55 -0.16
CA ASP A 122 -28.31 5.30 -1.47
C ASP A 122 -28.19 3.83 -1.91
N SER A 123 -27.34 3.07 -1.24
CA SER A 123 -27.14 1.66 -1.55
C SER A 123 -28.18 0.76 -0.89
N PHE A 124 -28.98 1.30 0.04
CA PHE A 124 -29.90 0.51 0.84
C PHE A 124 -31.30 1.08 0.77
N SER A 125 -32.28 0.19 0.71
CA SER A 125 -33.68 0.57 0.71
C SER A 125 -34.14 0.86 2.14
N ASP A 126 -35.45 1.02 2.33
CA ASP A 126 -36.06 1.47 3.58
C ASP A 126 -36.04 0.41 4.69
N GLY A 127 -35.34 -0.68 4.52
CA GLY A 127 -35.41 -1.82 5.43
C GLY A 127 -34.65 -1.70 6.75
N GLY A 128 -33.94 -0.59 6.98
CA GLY A 128 -33.26 -0.39 8.25
C GLY A 128 -31.91 -1.08 8.35
N LYS A 129 -31.32 -1.04 9.54
CA LYS A 129 -29.95 -1.48 9.74
C LYS A 129 -29.73 -2.97 9.51
N PHE A 130 -30.71 -3.80 9.86
CA PHE A 130 -30.56 -5.24 9.67
C PHE A 130 -30.44 -5.59 8.19
N GLN A 131 -31.26 -4.98 7.34
CA GLN A 131 -31.19 -5.24 5.90
C GLN A 131 -29.90 -4.69 5.31
N GLU A 132 -29.41 -3.56 5.83
CA GLU A 132 -28.13 -3.01 5.38
C GLU A 132 -26.99 -3.98 5.66
N VAL A 133 -26.98 -4.60 6.84
CA VAL A 133 -25.94 -5.55 7.19
C VAL A 133 -26.02 -6.79 6.30
N GLU A 134 -27.24 -7.30 6.09
CA GLU A 134 -27.40 -8.46 5.23
C GLU A 134 -26.93 -8.19 3.81
N ALA A 135 -27.28 -7.01 3.26
CA ALA A 135 -26.84 -6.64 1.93
C ALA A 135 -25.33 -6.53 1.84
N ALA A 136 -24.71 -5.96 2.87
CA ALA A 136 -23.26 -5.83 2.91
C ALA A 136 -22.57 -7.20 2.97
N VAL A 137 -23.10 -8.11 3.78
CA VAL A 137 -22.55 -9.46 3.87
C VAL A 137 -22.68 -10.18 2.51
N ALA A 138 -23.83 -10.07 1.86
CA ALA A 138 -24.01 -10.67 0.54
C ALA A 138 -23.04 -10.10 -0.47
N GLN A 139 -22.83 -8.79 -0.45
CA GLN A 139 -21.91 -8.13 -1.37
C GLN A 139 -20.46 -8.57 -1.08
N ALA A 140 -20.09 -8.67 0.19
CA ALA A 140 -18.74 -9.14 0.54
C ALA A 140 -18.53 -10.57 0.01
N LYS A 141 -19.50 -11.44 0.21
CA LYS A 141 -19.39 -12.81 -0.30
C LYS A 141 -19.24 -12.84 -1.82
N LEU A 142 -19.99 -11.98 -2.51
CA LEU A 142 -19.89 -11.90 -3.96
C LEU A 142 -18.49 -11.46 -4.39
N LEU A 143 -17.99 -10.38 -3.79
CA LEU A 143 -16.67 -9.87 -4.15
C LEU A 143 -15.58 -10.93 -3.89
N ILE A 144 -15.67 -11.63 -2.77
CA ILE A 144 -14.72 -12.68 -2.44
C ILE A 144 -14.83 -13.84 -3.44
N SER A 145 -16.05 -14.25 -3.78
CA SER A 145 -16.25 -15.35 -4.73
C SER A 145 -15.70 -15.01 -6.11
N GLN A 146 -15.63 -13.72 -6.44
CA GLN A 146 -15.08 -13.27 -7.71
C GLN A 146 -13.56 -13.11 -7.67
N GLY A 147 -12.95 -13.27 -6.50
CA GLY A 147 -11.50 -13.30 -6.38
C GLY A 147 -10.85 -12.12 -5.69
N ALA A 148 -11.62 -11.28 -5.00
CA ALA A 148 -11.01 -10.16 -4.28
C ALA A 148 -10.03 -10.64 -3.22
N ASP A 149 -8.89 -9.98 -3.11
CA ASP A 149 -7.92 -10.22 -2.04
C ASP A 149 -8.25 -9.37 -0.82
N ILE A 150 -8.79 -8.19 -1.06
CA ILE A 150 -9.08 -7.19 -0.04
C ILE A 150 -10.49 -6.67 -0.28
N ILE A 151 -11.27 -6.47 0.79
CA ILE A 151 -12.56 -5.80 0.71
C ILE A 151 -12.37 -4.42 1.35
N ASP A 152 -12.68 -3.37 0.60
CA ASP A 152 -12.52 -1.99 1.09
C ASP A 152 -13.90 -1.44 1.44
N ILE A 153 -14.14 -1.23 2.73
CA ILE A 153 -15.46 -0.84 3.25
C ILE A 153 -15.45 0.64 3.58
N GLY A 154 -16.37 1.38 3.00
CA GLY A 154 -16.50 2.81 3.23
C GLY A 154 -17.92 3.22 3.55
N ALA A 155 -18.07 4.09 4.54
CA ALA A 155 -19.37 4.52 5.02
C ALA A 155 -19.79 5.90 4.52
N GLN A 156 -18.88 6.64 3.88
CA GLN A 156 -19.28 7.94 3.34
C GLN A 156 -18.65 8.16 1.96
N SER A 157 -19.34 8.99 1.17
CA SER A 157 -18.86 9.34 -0.16
C SER A 157 -17.79 10.43 -0.06
N THR A 158 -16.74 10.29 -0.88
CA THR A 158 -15.73 11.33 -1.03
C THR A 158 -15.82 12.00 -2.40
N ARG A 159 -16.94 11.82 -3.09
CA ARG A 159 -17.20 12.52 -4.35
C ARG A 159 -17.28 14.02 -4.10
N PRO A 160 -17.01 14.84 -5.13
CA PRO A 160 -17.22 16.29 -4.99
C PRO A 160 -18.64 16.60 -4.54
N SER A 161 -18.79 17.55 -3.63
CA SER A 161 -20.08 18.00 -3.11
C SER A 161 -20.77 17.01 -2.18
N ALA A 162 -20.13 15.92 -1.81
CA ALA A 162 -20.72 14.98 -0.85
C ALA A 162 -20.76 15.62 0.53
N THR A 163 -21.84 15.35 1.27
CA THR A 163 -21.97 15.82 2.66
C THR A 163 -21.06 14.97 3.55
N ARG A 164 -20.22 15.64 4.34
CA ARG A 164 -19.31 14.94 5.23
C ARG A 164 -20.04 14.37 6.44
N LEU A 165 -19.86 13.09 6.69
CA LEU A 165 -20.37 12.47 7.92
C LEU A 165 -19.38 12.70 9.05
N SER A 166 -19.89 12.72 10.28
CA SER A 166 -19.03 12.73 11.46
C SER A 166 -18.45 11.35 11.70
N ALA A 167 -17.43 11.27 12.55
CA ALA A 167 -16.84 9.98 12.91
C ALA A 167 -17.89 9.06 13.53
N ASN A 168 -18.75 9.60 14.41
CA ASN A 168 -19.78 8.78 15.04
C ASN A 168 -20.78 8.26 14.01
N GLU A 169 -21.14 9.07 13.02
CA GLU A 169 -22.04 8.63 11.96
C GLU A 169 -21.42 7.51 11.14
N GLU A 170 -20.11 7.61 10.84
CA GLU A 170 -19.42 6.52 10.14
C GLU A 170 -19.46 5.25 10.96
N LEU A 171 -19.18 5.35 12.26
CA LEU A 171 -19.16 4.19 13.13
C LEU A 171 -20.51 3.51 13.22
N GLU A 172 -21.60 4.29 13.26
CA GLU A 172 -22.93 3.71 13.29
C GLU A 172 -23.19 2.80 12.10
N ARG A 173 -22.65 3.17 10.94
CA ARG A 173 -22.81 2.35 9.73
C ARG A 173 -21.83 1.20 9.68
N LEU A 174 -20.58 1.45 10.06
CA LEU A 174 -19.48 0.49 9.90
C LEU A 174 -19.51 -0.66 10.89
N VAL A 175 -19.79 -0.36 12.17
CA VAL A 175 -19.57 -1.35 13.22
C VAL A 175 -20.43 -2.60 13.02
N PRO A 176 -21.74 -2.47 12.77
CA PRO A 176 -22.54 -3.69 12.56
C PRO A 176 -22.08 -4.50 11.36
N VAL A 177 -21.65 -3.82 10.31
CA VAL A 177 -21.18 -4.50 9.10
C VAL A 177 -19.86 -5.23 9.35
N LEU A 178 -18.92 -4.57 10.02
CA LEU A 178 -17.64 -5.21 10.36
C LEU A 178 -17.86 -6.42 11.25
N ASP A 179 -18.72 -6.30 12.27
CA ASP A 179 -18.98 -7.42 13.15
C ASP A 179 -19.55 -8.63 12.40
N ALA A 180 -20.37 -8.37 11.39
CA ALA A 180 -20.96 -9.46 10.60
C ALA A 180 -19.97 -10.03 9.59
N ILE A 181 -19.26 -9.18 8.87
CA ILE A 181 -18.37 -9.63 7.78
C ILE A 181 -17.17 -10.42 8.33
N THR A 182 -16.63 -10.00 9.46
CA THR A 182 -15.46 -10.69 10.01
C THR A 182 -15.77 -12.12 10.44
N LYS A 183 -17.05 -12.45 10.61
CA LYS A 183 -17.46 -13.79 11.07
C LYS A 183 -17.77 -14.77 9.94
N ILE A 184 -17.86 -14.30 8.69
CA ILE A 184 -18.20 -15.25 7.61
C ILE A 184 -16.98 -16.08 7.23
N PRO A 185 -17.17 -17.39 6.98
CA PRO A 185 -16.04 -18.25 6.66
C PRO A 185 -15.31 -17.86 5.39
N GLU A 186 -16.01 -17.24 4.45
CA GLU A 186 -15.41 -16.81 3.18
C GLU A 186 -14.31 -15.76 3.40
N MET A 187 -14.32 -15.07 4.54
CA MET A 187 -13.35 -14.03 4.84
C MET A 187 -11.98 -14.58 5.24
N GLU A 188 -11.91 -15.86 5.55
CA GLU A 188 -10.63 -16.45 5.95
C GLU A 188 -9.60 -16.28 4.83
N GLY A 189 -8.42 -15.76 5.18
CA GLY A 189 -7.37 -15.52 4.21
C GLY A 189 -7.53 -14.24 3.42
N LYS A 190 -8.57 -13.48 3.68
CA LYS A 190 -8.81 -12.20 3.00
C LYS A 190 -8.57 -11.05 3.96
N LEU A 191 -8.41 -9.86 3.39
CA LEU A 191 -8.12 -8.66 4.17
C LEU A 191 -9.30 -7.71 4.13
N ILE A 192 -9.47 -6.95 5.22
CA ILE A 192 -10.50 -5.89 5.29
C ILE A 192 -9.78 -4.56 5.42
N SER A 193 -10.01 -3.68 4.45
CA SER A 193 -9.57 -2.30 4.48
C SER A 193 -10.78 -1.44 4.84
N VAL A 194 -10.58 -0.43 5.68
CA VAL A 194 -11.65 0.52 5.97
C VAL A 194 -11.27 1.88 5.40
N ASP A 195 -12.16 2.42 4.59
CA ASP A 195 -12.02 3.71 3.93
C ASP A 195 -12.51 4.79 4.88
N THR A 196 -11.60 5.45 5.57
CA THR A 196 -11.93 6.51 6.52
C THR A 196 -10.75 7.46 6.65
N PHE A 197 -11.05 8.72 6.96
CA PHE A 197 -10.00 9.68 7.30
C PHE A 197 -10.04 10.08 8.78
N TYR A 198 -10.85 9.43 9.59
CA TYR A 198 -10.94 9.71 11.03
C TYR A 198 -10.14 8.70 11.85
N GLY A 199 -9.28 9.22 12.74
CA GLY A 199 -8.53 8.34 13.64
C GLY A 199 -9.43 7.52 14.56
N GLN A 200 -10.51 8.13 15.06
CA GLN A 200 -11.47 7.43 15.90
C GLN A 200 -12.09 6.24 15.20
N VAL A 201 -12.43 6.41 13.91
CA VAL A 201 -13.01 5.33 13.12
C VAL A 201 -11.97 4.25 12.85
N ALA A 202 -10.74 4.67 12.51
CA ALA A 202 -9.66 3.71 12.25
C ALA A 202 -9.43 2.82 13.48
N ALA A 203 -9.37 3.42 14.66
CA ALA A 203 -9.12 2.66 15.89
C ALA A 203 -10.21 1.62 16.14
N GLU A 204 -11.47 2.04 16.03
CA GLU A 204 -12.58 1.13 16.28
C GLU A 204 -12.66 0.04 15.20
N ALA A 205 -12.40 0.42 13.94
CA ALA A 205 -12.45 -0.54 12.84
C ALA A 205 -11.42 -1.65 13.03
N VAL A 206 -10.20 -1.29 13.40
CA VAL A 206 -9.16 -2.29 13.61
C VAL A 206 -9.49 -3.18 14.82
N LYS A 207 -10.01 -2.59 15.88
CA LYS A 207 -10.47 -3.36 17.03
C LYS A 207 -11.50 -4.42 16.62
N ARG A 208 -12.30 -4.13 15.58
CA ARG A 208 -13.36 -5.03 15.12
C ARG A 208 -12.92 -5.93 13.97
N GLY A 209 -11.64 -5.94 13.63
CA GLY A 209 -11.13 -6.90 12.66
C GLY A 209 -10.61 -6.33 11.36
N ALA A 210 -10.70 -5.02 11.13
CA ALA A 210 -10.08 -4.42 9.95
C ALA A 210 -8.57 -4.55 10.06
N THR A 211 -7.91 -4.78 8.92
CA THR A 211 -6.47 -5.00 8.91
C THR A 211 -5.71 -3.96 8.09
N MET A 212 -6.40 -2.96 7.55
CA MET A 212 -5.79 -1.93 6.72
C MET A 212 -6.66 -0.69 6.77
N ILE A 213 -6.06 0.50 6.73
CA ILE A 213 -6.78 1.77 6.69
C ILE A 213 -6.48 2.48 5.38
N ASN A 214 -7.53 2.88 4.67
CA ASN A 214 -7.44 3.57 3.38
C ASN A 214 -7.92 5.00 3.58
N ASP A 215 -6.98 5.96 3.58
CA ASP A 215 -7.26 7.35 3.92
C ASP A 215 -7.07 8.24 2.68
N VAL A 216 -8.19 8.66 2.08
CA VAL A 216 -8.14 9.50 0.87
C VAL A 216 -7.51 10.87 1.12
N SER A 217 -7.40 11.27 2.38
CA SER A 217 -6.84 12.60 2.70
C SER A 217 -5.35 12.56 3.00
N GLY A 218 -4.75 11.38 3.12
CA GLY A 218 -3.35 11.28 3.48
C GLY A 218 -3.04 11.93 4.82
N GLY A 219 -3.97 11.88 5.75
CA GLY A 219 -3.79 12.45 7.08
C GLY A 219 -4.14 13.93 7.18
N GLN A 220 -4.63 14.54 6.10
CA GLN A 220 -4.86 15.99 6.09
C GLN A 220 -6.18 16.40 6.74
N LEU A 221 -7.20 15.55 6.70
CA LEU A 221 -8.51 15.92 7.24
C LEU A 221 -8.60 15.67 8.74
N ASP A 222 -7.91 14.67 9.25
CA ASP A 222 -7.81 14.40 10.70
C ASP A 222 -6.38 13.95 10.96
N PRO A 223 -5.48 14.87 11.26
CA PRO A 223 -4.07 14.50 11.43
C PRO A 223 -3.82 13.45 12.52
N SER A 224 -4.73 13.32 13.49
CA SER A 224 -4.56 12.31 14.54
C SER A 224 -4.57 10.89 13.99
N ILE A 225 -5.09 10.67 12.77
CA ILE A 225 -5.17 9.32 12.20
C ILE A 225 -3.76 8.73 12.02
N LEU A 226 -2.76 9.56 11.75
CA LEU A 226 -1.42 9.04 11.51
C LEU A 226 -0.84 8.37 12.75
N GLU A 227 -0.95 9.03 13.91
CA GLU A 227 -0.47 8.44 15.17
C GLU A 227 -1.28 7.21 15.55
N VAL A 228 -2.59 7.26 15.32
CA VAL A 228 -3.45 6.12 15.63
C VAL A 228 -3.05 4.92 14.80
N VAL A 229 -2.88 5.08 13.49
CA VAL A 229 -2.51 3.98 12.62
C VAL A 229 -1.13 3.45 12.98
N ALA A 230 -0.19 4.33 13.31
CA ALA A 230 1.14 3.91 13.76
C ALA A 230 1.04 2.99 14.97
N GLU A 231 0.24 3.37 15.96
CA GLU A 231 0.05 2.55 17.16
C GLU A 231 -0.63 1.22 16.85
N LEU A 232 -1.60 1.24 15.93
CA LEU A 232 -2.33 0.03 15.57
C LEU A 232 -1.46 -0.98 14.81
N GLY A 233 -0.41 -0.50 14.13
CA GLY A 233 0.48 -1.38 13.41
C GLY A 233 -0.10 -2.01 12.15
N VAL A 234 -1.05 -1.34 11.50
CA VAL A 234 -1.69 -1.85 10.29
C VAL A 234 -1.19 -1.07 9.07
N PRO A 235 -1.27 -1.66 7.88
CA PRO A 235 -0.97 -0.94 6.66
C PRO A 235 -1.86 0.28 6.47
N TYR A 236 -1.30 1.29 5.85
CA TYR A 236 -1.94 2.58 5.65
C TYR A 236 -1.82 2.98 4.19
N VAL A 237 -2.96 3.23 3.55
CA VAL A 237 -2.97 3.76 2.19
C VAL A 237 -3.11 5.28 2.29
N THR A 238 -2.16 5.99 1.70
CA THR A 238 -2.19 7.45 1.66
C THR A 238 -2.39 7.87 0.21
N MET A 239 -3.34 8.80 0.00
CA MET A 239 -3.73 9.20 -1.34
C MET A 239 -3.42 10.67 -1.60
N HIS A 240 -3.10 10.97 -2.84
CA HIS A 240 -2.88 12.35 -3.29
C HIS A 240 -4.21 13.04 -3.57
N MET A 241 -4.42 14.18 -2.94
CA MET A 241 -5.53 15.06 -3.21
C MET A 241 -5.14 16.46 -2.76
N ARG A 242 -5.42 17.45 -3.58
CA ARG A 242 -5.29 18.86 -3.15
C ARG A 242 -6.64 19.29 -2.60
N GLY A 243 -6.60 20.02 -1.47
CA GLY A 243 -7.82 20.45 -0.82
C GLY A 243 -8.51 19.29 -0.12
N ASP A 244 -9.82 19.31 -0.11
CA ASP A 244 -10.64 18.25 0.48
C ASP A 244 -11.77 17.92 -0.51
N PRO A 245 -12.66 16.97 -0.21
CA PRO A 245 -13.71 16.62 -1.18
C PRO A 245 -14.54 17.80 -1.65
N SER A 246 -14.72 18.84 -0.81
CA SER A 246 -15.52 20.01 -1.20
C SER A 246 -14.75 20.99 -2.08
N THR A 247 -13.43 21.00 -2.02
CA THR A 247 -12.60 21.98 -2.75
C THR A 247 -11.70 21.37 -3.81
N MET A 248 -11.62 20.04 -3.89
CA MET A 248 -10.63 19.36 -4.73
C MET A 248 -10.78 19.66 -6.21
N GLN A 249 -11.99 20.00 -6.67
CA GLN A 249 -12.22 20.31 -8.07
C GLN A 249 -12.26 21.82 -8.35
N SER A 250 -11.85 22.64 -7.38
CA SER A 250 -11.71 24.09 -7.63
C SER A 250 -10.61 24.33 -8.67
N GLU A 251 -10.72 25.42 -9.39
CA GLU A 251 -9.80 25.73 -10.49
C GLU A 251 -8.35 25.72 -10.03
N GLN A 252 -8.08 26.28 -8.85
CA GLN A 252 -6.72 26.35 -8.36
C GLN A 252 -6.13 24.98 -8.04
N ASN A 253 -6.96 24.02 -7.61
CA ASN A 253 -6.50 22.67 -7.29
C ASN A 253 -6.34 21.78 -8.52
N LEU A 254 -6.75 22.28 -9.70
CA LEU A 254 -6.62 21.55 -10.97
C LEU A 254 -5.45 22.07 -11.82
N GLN A 255 -4.61 22.95 -11.29
CA GLN A 255 -3.51 23.56 -12.02
C GLN A 255 -2.24 22.76 -11.82
N TYR A 256 -1.74 22.14 -12.89
CA TYR A 256 -0.48 21.40 -12.88
C TYR A 256 0.35 21.82 -14.07
N ASP A 257 1.63 22.07 -13.83
CA ASP A 257 2.61 22.24 -14.93
C ASP A 257 3.09 20.88 -15.41
N ASP A 258 3.35 19.97 -14.48
CA ASP A 258 3.77 18.60 -14.77
C ASP A 258 3.11 17.72 -13.69
N VAL A 259 1.99 17.08 -14.06
CA VAL A 259 1.17 16.41 -13.05
C VAL A 259 1.91 15.27 -12.36
N CYS A 260 2.67 14.48 -13.11
CA CYS A 260 3.37 13.35 -12.49
C CYS A 260 4.43 13.83 -11.49
N LYS A 261 5.18 14.87 -11.86
CA LYS A 261 6.21 15.41 -11.00
C LYS A 261 5.62 16.02 -9.74
N GLU A 262 4.53 16.79 -9.91
CA GLU A 262 3.90 17.47 -8.77
C GLU A 262 3.18 16.46 -7.87
N VAL A 263 2.51 15.47 -8.45
CA VAL A 263 1.88 14.42 -7.65
C VAL A 263 2.94 13.64 -6.87
N ALA A 264 4.06 13.31 -7.52
CA ALA A 264 5.14 12.61 -6.83
C ALA A 264 5.64 13.39 -5.62
N SER A 265 5.85 14.70 -5.80
CA SER A 265 6.33 15.55 -4.71
C SER A 265 5.32 15.65 -3.58
N GLU A 266 4.06 15.88 -3.93
CA GLU A 266 3.01 16.07 -2.92
C GLU A 266 2.66 14.76 -2.22
N LEU A 267 2.67 13.67 -2.95
CA LEU A 267 2.42 12.36 -2.35
C LEU A 267 3.59 11.94 -1.45
N TYR A 268 4.81 12.26 -1.86
CA TYR A 268 5.96 12.01 -0.99
C TYR A 268 5.82 12.77 0.33
N ALA A 269 5.31 13.99 0.28
CA ALA A 269 5.09 14.75 1.53
C ALA A 269 4.11 14.01 2.44
N ARG A 270 3.05 13.41 1.88
CA ARG A 270 2.10 12.62 2.68
C ARG A 270 2.78 11.40 3.28
N LEU A 271 3.59 10.71 2.46
CA LEU A 271 4.33 9.56 2.92
C LEU A 271 5.28 9.94 4.06
N ARG A 272 5.98 11.04 3.90
CA ARG A 272 6.95 11.48 4.90
C ARG A 272 6.26 11.82 6.22
N GLU A 273 5.09 12.47 6.15
CA GLU A 273 4.31 12.75 7.37
C GLU A 273 3.92 11.46 8.08
N ALA A 274 3.53 10.45 7.31
CA ALA A 274 3.17 9.16 7.89
C ALA A 274 4.38 8.51 8.58
N GLU A 275 5.54 8.54 7.92
CA GLU A 275 6.76 8.01 8.53
C GLU A 275 7.13 8.73 9.82
N LEU A 276 7.05 10.05 9.80
CA LEU A 276 7.38 10.86 10.98
C LEU A 276 6.42 10.59 12.14
N SER A 277 5.22 10.14 11.82
CA SER A 277 4.23 9.77 12.85
C SER A 277 4.42 8.34 13.38
N GLY A 278 5.34 7.58 12.79
CA GLY A 278 5.65 6.24 13.25
C GLY A 278 5.13 5.10 12.39
N ILE A 279 4.59 5.41 11.19
CA ILE A 279 4.17 4.35 10.27
C ILE A 279 5.39 3.99 9.41
N PRO A 280 5.92 2.77 9.54
CA PRO A 280 7.12 2.44 8.77
C PRO A 280 6.81 2.30 7.29
N LEU A 281 7.82 2.55 6.48
CA LEU A 281 7.68 2.55 5.03
C LEU A 281 7.08 1.25 4.49
N TRP A 282 7.41 0.13 5.11
CA TRP A 282 6.93 -1.18 4.64
C TRP A 282 5.47 -1.46 5.03
N ARG A 283 4.79 -0.49 5.64
CA ARG A 283 3.34 -0.56 5.87
C ARG A 283 2.58 0.51 5.11
N ILE A 284 3.23 1.21 4.19
CA ILE A 284 2.60 2.30 3.44
C ILE A 284 2.29 1.85 2.02
N VAL A 285 1.09 2.18 1.56
CA VAL A 285 0.65 2.01 0.17
C VAL A 285 0.36 3.41 -0.37
N LEU A 286 0.81 3.70 -1.58
CA LEU A 286 0.59 5.00 -2.21
C LEU A 286 -0.53 4.93 -3.24
N ASP A 287 -1.38 5.95 -3.24
CA ASP A 287 -2.48 6.07 -4.19
C ASP A 287 -2.37 7.44 -4.87
N PRO A 288 -2.13 7.49 -6.18
CA PRO A 288 -1.97 8.79 -6.85
C PRO A 288 -3.25 9.61 -6.95
N GLY A 289 -4.40 9.05 -6.57
CA GLY A 289 -5.62 9.84 -6.47
C GLY A 289 -6.28 10.16 -7.79
N ILE A 290 -6.43 9.16 -8.67
CA ILE A 290 -7.14 9.35 -9.93
C ILE A 290 -8.53 9.92 -9.65
N GLY A 291 -8.88 11.01 -10.31
CA GLY A 291 -10.18 11.64 -10.17
C GLY A 291 -10.31 12.60 -9.00
N PHE A 292 -9.26 12.75 -8.20
CA PHE A 292 -9.25 13.69 -7.07
C PHE A 292 -8.32 14.84 -7.40
N SER A 293 -8.88 16.05 -7.52
CA SER A 293 -8.15 17.28 -7.90
C SER A 293 -7.38 17.11 -9.20
N LYS A 294 -8.03 16.51 -10.19
CA LYS A 294 -7.37 16.23 -11.47
C LYS A 294 -8.38 16.33 -12.62
N LYS A 295 -7.93 16.91 -13.74
CA LYS A 295 -8.69 16.89 -14.98
C LYS A 295 -8.51 15.52 -15.67
N SER A 296 -9.35 15.27 -16.67
CA SER A 296 -9.26 14.01 -17.41
C SER A 296 -7.86 13.75 -17.96
N LYS A 297 -7.25 14.78 -18.54
CA LYS A 297 -5.90 14.61 -19.10
C LYS A 297 -4.88 14.26 -18.03
N HIS A 298 -5.05 14.81 -16.81
CA HIS A 298 -4.14 14.50 -15.71
C HIS A 298 -4.25 13.05 -15.31
N ASN A 299 -5.47 12.52 -15.26
CA ASN A 299 -5.69 11.13 -14.94
C ASN A 299 -4.99 10.21 -15.94
N LEU A 300 -5.09 10.54 -17.23
CA LEU A 300 -4.44 9.75 -18.27
C LEU A 300 -2.91 9.84 -18.16
N GLU A 301 -2.40 11.03 -17.91
CA GLU A 301 -0.96 11.22 -17.74
C GLU A 301 -0.42 10.44 -16.55
N ILE A 302 -1.17 10.38 -15.47
CA ILE A 302 -0.75 9.62 -14.28
C ILE A 302 -0.73 8.14 -14.56
N ILE A 303 -1.76 7.61 -15.22
CA ILE A 303 -1.80 6.18 -15.54
C ILE A 303 -0.61 5.80 -16.41
N ASN A 304 -0.29 6.62 -17.42
CA ASN A 304 0.88 6.39 -18.26
C ASN A 304 2.18 6.63 -17.50
N GLY A 305 2.16 7.45 -16.47
CA GLY A 305 3.37 7.94 -15.83
C GLY A 305 3.64 7.38 -14.43
N LEU A 306 3.04 6.25 -14.06
CA LEU A 306 3.31 5.69 -12.73
C LEU A 306 4.79 5.42 -12.52
N GLY A 307 5.49 4.94 -13.55
CA GLY A 307 6.93 4.75 -13.48
C GLY A 307 7.68 6.04 -13.25
N SER A 308 7.22 7.12 -13.88
CA SER A 308 7.82 8.44 -13.67
C SER A 308 7.61 8.93 -12.24
N ILE A 309 6.42 8.66 -11.67
CA ILE A 309 6.14 9.05 -10.28
C ILE A 309 7.11 8.30 -9.36
N ARG A 310 7.30 7.00 -9.55
CA ARG A 310 8.26 6.25 -8.75
C ARG A 310 9.67 6.81 -8.89
N LYS A 311 10.07 7.13 -10.10
CA LYS A 311 11.41 7.64 -10.37
C LYS A 311 11.62 8.99 -9.68
N GLU A 312 10.62 9.88 -9.74
CA GLU A 312 10.72 11.17 -9.06
C GLU A 312 10.84 11.01 -7.55
N MET A 313 10.03 10.12 -6.97
CA MET A 313 10.12 9.85 -5.54
C MET A 313 11.49 9.26 -5.17
N GLY A 314 12.02 8.42 -6.04
CA GLY A 314 13.32 7.80 -5.83
C GLY A 314 14.47 8.78 -5.76
N LYS A 315 14.33 9.96 -6.36
CA LYS A 315 15.35 11.00 -6.27
C LYS A 315 15.49 11.54 -4.85
N VAL A 316 14.42 11.44 -4.05
CA VAL A 316 14.41 11.93 -2.67
C VAL A 316 14.58 10.76 -1.69
N SER A 317 13.97 9.64 -1.96
CA SER A 317 14.02 8.46 -1.10
C SER A 317 13.89 7.20 -1.96
N LEU A 318 14.96 6.41 -2.02
CA LEU A 318 14.92 5.18 -2.80
C LEU A 318 13.89 4.20 -2.28
N GLY A 319 13.73 4.14 -0.96
CA GLY A 319 12.71 3.27 -0.39
C GLY A 319 11.31 3.64 -0.83
N ALA A 320 11.04 4.94 -0.95
CA ALA A 320 9.71 5.40 -1.37
C ALA A 320 9.37 4.98 -2.79
N SER A 321 10.39 4.79 -3.64
CA SER A 321 10.14 4.38 -5.02
C SER A 321 9.68 2.92 -5.13
N HIS A 322 9.79 2.17 -4.04
CA HIS A 322 9.48 0.73 -4.06
C HIS A 322 8.29 0.35 -3.19
N VAL A 323 7.50 1.31 -2.71
CA VAL A 323 6.27 0.95 -2.00
C VAL A 323 5.17 0.61 -3.00
N PRO A 324 4.18 -0.20 -2.61
CA PRO A 324 3.12 -0.56 -3.56
C PRO A 324 2.27 0.63 -3.94
N ILE A 325 1.79 0.64 -5.18
CA ILE A 325 0.88 1.65 -5.70
C ILE A 325 -0.49 1.03 -5.88
N LEU A 326 -1.49 1.67 -5.28
CA LEU A 326 -2.89 1.34 -5.45
C LEU A 326 -3.49 2.27 -6.50
N LEU A 327 -4.25 1.71 -7.43
CA LEU A 327 -4.87 2.48 -8.51
C LEU A 327 -6.38 2.36 -8.40
N GLY A 328 -7.04 3.50 -8.16
CA GLY A 328 -8.48 3.55 -7.98
C GLY A 328 -9.18 4.35 -9.08
N LEU A 329 -9.22 3.79 -10.28
CA LEU A 329 -9.82 4.48 -11.40
C LEU A 329 -11.19 3.92 -11.81
N SER A 330 -11.68 2.91 -11.11
CA SER A 330 -12.84 2.14 -11.52
C SER A 330 -14.10 2.99 -11.71
N ARG A 331 -14.67 2.91 -12.90
CA ARG A 331 -15.94 3.54 -13.27
C ARG A 331 -15.93 5.05 -13.19
N LYS A 332 -14.76 5.68 -13.13
CA LYS A 332 -14.69 7.11 -12.91
C LYS A 332 -15.07 7.90 -14.16
N ARG A 333 -15.42 9.15 -13.92
CA ARG A 333 -16.04 10.02 -14.93
C ARG A 333 -15.20 10.16 -16.19
N PHE A 334 -13.87 10.30 -16.06
CA PHE A 334 -13.04 10.50 -17.24
C PHE A 334 -13.12 9.32 -18.21
N LEU A 335 -13.29 8.10 -17.68
CA LEU A 335 -13.49 6.93 -18.55
C LEU A 335 -14.80 7.01 -19.29
N GLY A 336 -15.84 7.45 -18.59
CA GLY A 336 -17.14 7.65 -19.22
C GLY A 336 -17.10 8.71 -20.30
N GLU A 337 -16.31 9.76 -20.10
CA GLU A 337 -16.18 10.79 -21.12
C GLU A 337 -15.51 10.27 -22.38
N ILE A 338 -14.43 9.50 -22.21
CA ILE A 338 -13.69 8.94 -23.35
C ILE A 338 -14.55 8.00 -24.17
N CYS A 339 -15.28 7.14 -23.49
CA CYS A 339 -16.05 6.07 -24.15
C CYS A 339 -17.51 6.45 -24.40
N ASN A 340 -17.91 7.65 -23.99
CA ASN A 340 -19.28 8.12 -24.13
C ASN A 340 -20.26 7.16 -23.41
N ARG A 341 -19.94 6.90 -22.13
CA ARG A 341 -20.76 6.06 -21.25
C ARG A 341 -21.16 6.87 -20.02
N ALA A 342 -22.41 7.29 -19.97
CA ALA A 342 -22.93 8.09 -18.88
C ALA A 342 -23.14 7.26 -17.60
N ASP A 343 -23.56 6.00 -17.75
CA ASP A 343 -23.84 5.13 -16.61
C ASP A 343 -22.52 4.50 -16.11
N PRO A 344 -22.17 4.69 -14.83
CA PRO A 344 -20.91 4.13 -14.32
C PRO A 344 -20.78 2.61 -14.52
N VAL A 345 -21.89 1.86 -14.41
CA VAL A 345 -21.82 0.41 -14.60
C VAL A 345 -21.37 0.05 -16.01
N GLU A 346 -21.66 0.90 -16.99
CA GLU A 346 -21.29 0.65 -18.37
C GLU A 346 -19.82 0.99 -18.66
N ARG A 347 -19.06 1.41 -17.65
CA ARG A 347 -17.65 1.76 -17.79
C ARG A 347 -16.71 0.62 -17.41
N ASP A 348 -17.22 -0.60 -17.29
CA ASP A 348 -16.35 -1.70 -16.84
C ASP A 348 -15.31 -2.09 -17.90
N ALA A 349 -15.68 -2.08 -19.18
CA ALA A 349 -14.67 -2.35 -20.22
C ALA A 349 -13.59 -1.29 -20.27
N ALA A 350 -13.99 -0.01 -20.12
CA ALA A 350 -13.02 1.09 -20.07
C ALA A 350 -12.12 0.95 -18.83
N THR A 351 -12.69 0.53 -17.69
CA THR A 351 -11.93 0.30 -16.47
C THR A 351 -10.88 -0.79 -16.70
N VAL A 352 -11.27 -1.88 -17.35
CA VAL A 352 -10.33 -2.97 -17.64
C VAL A 352 -9.15 -2.46 -18.47
N ALA A 353 -9.43 -1.68 -19.51
CA ALA A 353 -8.37 -1.16 -20.38
C ALA A 353 -7.40 -0.27 -19.60
N ALA A 354 -7.95 0.64 -18.80
CA ALA A 354 -7.11 1.58 -18.05
C ALA A 354 -6.32 0.86 -16.96
N ASN A 355 -6.94 -0.11 -16.28
CA ASN A 355 -6.23 -0.88 -15.25
C ASN A 355 -5.11 -1.74 -15.84
N ALA A 356 -5.32 -2.32 -17.02
CA ALA A 356 -4.26 -3.08 -17.67
C ALA A 356 -3.06 -2.18 -17.96
N ALA A 357 -3.31 -0.98 -18.50
CA ALA A 357 -2.24 -0.01 -18.71
C ALA A 357 -1.56 0.34 -17.41
N GLY A 358 -2.34 0.55 -16.35
CA GLY A 358 -1.80 0.88 -15.03
C GLY A 358 -0.87 -0.20 -14.50
N ILE A 359 -1.29 -1.47 -14.62
CA ILE A 359 -0.45 -2.60 -14.18
C ILE A 359 0.86 -2.62 -14.97
N MET A 360 0.78 -2.46 -16.29
CA MET A 360 1.99 -2.47 -17.13
C MET A 360 2.92 -1.31 -16.78
N ASN A 361 2.39 -0.24 -16.19
CA ASN A 361 3.18 0.91 -15.76
C ASN A 361 3.55 0.88 -14.29
N GLY A 362 3.21 -0.18 -13.55
CA GLY A 362 3.72 -0.36 -12.20
C GLY A 362 2.73 -0.35 -11.07
N ALA A 363 1.42 -0.36 -11.35
CA ALA A 363 0.41 -0.49 -10.29
C ALA A 363 0.46 -1.90 -9.68
N ASN A 364 0.23 -1.97 -8.38
CA ASN A 364 0.34 -3.24 -7.63
C ASN A 364 -1.00 -3.70 -7.07
N ILE A 365 -1.93 -2.77 -6.81
CA ILE A 365 -3.23 -3.08 -6.25
C ILE A 365 -4.28 -2.34 -7.06
N LEU A 366 -5.30 -3.05 -7.52
CA LEU A 366 -6.43 -2.43 -8.23
C LEU A 366 -7.61 -2.33 -7.30
N ARG A 367 -8.18 -1.13 -7.17
CA ARG A 367 -9.41 -0.91 -6.41
C ARG A 367 -10.56 -0.82 -7.41
N VAL A 368 -11.46 -1.81 -7.38
CA VAL A 368 -12.45 -2.00 -8.45
C VAL A 368 -13.84 -2.31 -7.90
N HIS A 369 -14.86 -1.94 -8.67
CA HIS A 369 -16.23 -2.32 -8.39
C HIS A 369 -16.53 -3.72 -8.95
N ASN A 370 -16.09 -3.99 -10.17
CA ASN A 370 -16.27 -5.30 -10.79
C ASN A 370 -15.04 -6.14 -10.57
N VAL A 371 -15.07 -6.93 -9.50
CA VAL A 371 -13.91 -7.70 -9.08
C VAL A 371 -13.57 -8.78 -10.11
N ARG A 372 -14.56 -9.44 -10.70
CA ARG A 372 -14.28 -10.48 -11.69
C ARG A 372 -13.44 -9.92 -12.83
N CYS A 373 -13.83 -8.77 -13.38
CA CYS A 373 -13.06 -8.13 -14.44
C CYS A 373 -11.69 -7.69 -13.93
N GLY A 374 -11.60 -7.22 -12.69
CA GLY A 374 -10.33 -6.81 -12.11
C GLY A 374 -9.35 -7.95 -11.96
N VAL A 375 -9.85 -9.11 -11.53
CA VAL A 375 -9.00 -10.30 -11.38
C VAL A 375 -8.49 -10.76 -12.75
N ASP A 376 -9.36 -10.79 -13.75
CA ASP A 376 -8.95 -11.19 -15.10
C ASP A 376 -7.92 -10.20 -15.64
N THR A 377 -8.16 -8.90 -15.45
CA THR A 377 -7.19 -7.87 -15.84
C THR A 377 -5.83 -8.12 -15.20
N ALA A 378 -5.84 -8.38 -13.90
CA ALA A 378 -4.60 -8.61 -13.15
C ALA A 378 -3.87 -9.84 -13.66
N LYS A 379 -4.60 -10.94 -13.88
CA LYS A 379 -3.96 -12.19 -14.33
C LYS A 379 -3.34 -12.05 -15.70
N VAL A 380 -4.07 -11.46 -16.65
CA VAL A 380 -3.55 -11.31 -18.01
C VAL A 380 -2.38 -10.34 -18.04
N SER A 381 -2.51 -9.21 -17.36
CA SER A 381 -1.43 -8.21 -17.35
C SER A 381 -0.17 -8.76 -16.68
N ASP A 382 -0.34 -9.48 -15.57
CA ASP A 382 0.82 -10.08 -14.88
C ASP A 382 1.50 -11.11 -15.78
N ALA A 383 0.71 -11.92 -16.51
CA ALA A 383 1.26 -12.89 -17.44
C ALA A 383 2.06 -12.20 -18.55
N LEU A 384 1.52 -11.08 -19.08
CA LEU A 384 2.22 -10.32 -20.11
C LEU A 384 3.55 -9.76 -19.61
N ARG A 385 3.57 -9.29 -18.37
CA ARG A 385 4.81 -8.74 -17.82
C ARG A 385 5.89 -9.80 -17.64
N MET A 386 5.51 -11.06 -17.44
CA MET A 386 6.47 -12.12 -17.19
C MET A 386 7.12 -12.65 -18.47
N VAL A 387 6.55 -12.35 -19.62
CA VAL A 387 7.15 -12.73 -20.91
C VAL A 387 8.21 -11.69 -21.27
N LYS A 388 9.46 -12.14 -21.50
CA LYS A 388 10.57 -11.26 -21.85
C LYS A 388 11.01 -11.50 -23.28
#